data_8c8dd8236ce0110259c8e02cecb14ea9
#
_entry.id   8c8dd8236ce0110259c8e02cecb14ea9
#
_cell.length_a   1.000
_cell.length_b   1.000
_cell.length_c   1.000
_cell.angle_alpha   90.00
_cell.angle_beta   90.00
_cell.angle_gamma   90.00
#
_symmetry.space_group_name_H-M   'P 1'
#
loop_
_entity.id
_entity.type
_entity.pdbx_description
1 polymer ?
#
loop_
_entity_poly.entity_id
_entity_poly.type
_entity_poly.pdbx_seq_one_letter_code
_entity_poly.pdbx_strand_id
1 'polypeptide(L)'
;MIDSHAHLISDDQEQYPQLASDARIARAATDGTMTAEQLLDDMDRNGVTHAAIVQRGSIYGFDNSYVCDSACRYPDRLAAVCSIDTSLKGSGDSVFYWVQERGAVGIRLMELVPGAGTIWLDGSAALDAWAAAAELGIPVCVHFFPWNRIAGLTRLSAILKAFPKLNVVVDHLGAISGNDEPPHFGVDALLENLAPFEGVTLKFTTIPLGRLYTSGIGCQPLLRHIADIFGVQRMLWGSDITQSPGSYAHMTLLARQAVSAFKPSEQDELLAGTSRRLYGKAWLAPARQPAPKRPDERFPA
;
A
#
# COMPACT_ATOMS: atom_id res chain seq x y z
N MET A 1 -12.18 -12.46 1.74
CA MET A 1 -10.91 -11.82 1.37
C MET A 1 -10.83 -10.45 2.01
N ILE A 2 -9.61 -9.93 2.19
CA ILE A 2 -9.35 -8.54 2.63
C ILE A 2 -8.43 -7.89 1.59
N ASP A 3 -8.86 -6.75 1.05
CA ASP A 3 -8.04 -5.97 0.12
C ASP A 3 -7.10 -5.06 0.92
N SER A 4 -5.81 -5.28 0.83
CA SER A 4 -4.82 -4.46 1.57
C SER A 4 -4.31 -3.25 0.78
N HIS A 5 -4.85 -3.00 -0.42
CA HIS A 5 -4.39 -1.93 -1.30
C HIS A 5 -5.44 -1.52 -2.33
N ALA A 6 -6.46 -0.84 -1.88
CA ALA A 6 -7.42 -0.18 -2.77
C ALA A 6 -7.16 1.32 -2.80
N HIS A 7 -7.48 1.98 -3.90
CA HIS A 7 -7.43 3.43 -4.00
C HIS A 7 -8.82 4.01 -4.27
N LEU A 8 -9.09 5.18 -3.70
CA LEU A 8 -10.32 5.93 -3.93
C LEU A 8 -10.06 7.18 -4.77
N ILE A 9 -11.07 7.55 -5.56
CA ILE A 9 -11.11 8.81 -6.31
C ILE A 9 -12.52 9.40 -6.11
N SER A 10 -12.59 10.54 -5.42
CA SER A 10 -13.86 11.24 -5.15
C SER A 10 -14.49 11.78 -6.43
N ASP A 11 -15.79 11.82 -6.46
CA ASP A 11 -16.60 12.57 -7.42
C ASP A 11 -16.83 14.04 -6.98
N ASP A 12 -16.59 14.36 -5.71
CA ASP A 12 -16.63 15.72 -5.17
C ASP A 12 -15.26 16.36 -5.22
N GLN A 13 -14.97 17.03 -6.34
CA GLN A 13 -13.70 17.73 -6.55
C GLN A 13 -13.63 19.11 -5.85
N GLU A 14 -14.75 19.64 -5.37
CA GLU A 14 -14.77 20.85 -4.56
C GLU A 14 -14.25 20.57 -3.15
N GLN A 15 -14.72 19.47 -2.54
CA GLN A 15 -14.29 19.05 -1.21
C GLN A 15 -12.91 18.35 -1.23
N TYR A 16 -12.62 17.59 -2.28
CA TYR A 16 -11.37 16.81 -2.44
C TYR A 16 -10.70 17.13 -3.78
N PRO A 17 -10.06 18.30 -3.89
CA PRO A 17 -9.45 18.74 -5.14
C PRO A 17 -8.28 17.83 -5.52
N GLN A 18 -8.26 17.43 -6.79
CA GLN A 18 -7.13 16.69 -7.35
C GLN A 18 -5.96 17.63 -7.61
N LEU A 19 -4.74 17.09 -7.54
CA LEU A 19 -3.55 17.82 -7.93
C LEU A 19 -3.68 18.34 -9.38
N ALA A 20 -3.17 19.54 -9.62
CA ALA A 20 -2.95 20.01 -10.97
C ALA A 20 -2.08 19.00 -11.75
N SER A 21 -2.34 18.88 -13.06
CA SER A 21 -1.60 17.93 -13.89
C SER A 21 -0.11 18.26 -13.88
N ASP A 22 0.69 17.43 -13.22
CA ASP A 22 2.15 17.47 -13.27
C ASP A 22 2.64 16.32 -14.15
N ALA A 23 3.29 16.64 -15.26
CA ALA A 23 3.84 15.65 -16.20
C ALA A 23 4.93 14.76 -15.57
N ARG A 24 5.51 15.17 -14.44
CA ARG A 24 6.52 14.38 -13.70
C ARG A 24 5.89 13.26 -12.87
N ILE A 25 4.61 13.38 -12.54
CA ILE A 25 3.89 12.37 -11.76
C ILE A 25 3.27 11.37 -12.73
N ALA A 26 3.72 10.11 -12.65
CA ALA A 26 3.15 9.04 -13.46
C ALA A 26 1.68 8.82 -13.07
N ARG A 27 0.75 9.21 -13.95
CA ARG A 27 -0.67 8.90 -13.81
C ARG A 27 -0.97 7.60 -14.56
N ALA A 28 -1.51 6.62 -13.85
CA ALA A 28 -2.17 5.52 -14.54
C ALA A 28 -3.46 6.07 -15.17
N ALA A 29 -3.72 5.66 -16.39
CA ALA A 29 -4.86 6.13 -17.18
C ALA A 29 -6.17 5.48 -16.71
N THR A 30 -6.65 5.86 -15.52
CA THR A 30 -8.03 5.59 -15.14
C THR A 30 -8.75 6.93 -15.03
N ASP A 31 -9.36 7.33 -16.13
CA ASP A 31 -10.29 8.44 -16.16
C ASP A 31 -11.60 7.96 -15.52
N GLY A 32 -11.76 8.16 -14.21
CA GLY A 32 -12.99 7.78 -13.54
C GLY A 32 -12.91 7.96 -12.04
N THR A 33 -14.06 8.02 -11.41
CA THR A 33 -14.21 8.02 -9.96
C THR A 33 -14.22 6.59 -9.42
N MET A 34 -13.81 6.44 -8.18
CA MET A 34 -14.01 5.25 -7.35
C MET A 34 -14.34 5.76 -5.95
N THR A 35 -15.61 6.04 -5.71
CA THR A 35 -16.03 6.48 -4.38
C THR A 35 -15.98 5.34 -3.37
N ALA A 36 -16.05 5.66 -2.09
CA ALA A 36 -16.09 4.64 -1.04
C ALA A 36 -17.28 3.69 -1.23
N GLU A 37 -18.43 4.23 -1.63
CA GLU A 37 -19.65 3.47 -1.89
C GLU A 37 -19.51 2.53 -3.08
N GLN A 38 -18.89 3.00 -4.18
CA GLN A 38 -18.61 2.16 -5.35
C GLN A 38 -17.64 1.02 -5.00
N LEU A 39 -16.61 1.32 -4.19
CA LEU A 39 -15.69 0.28 -3.73
C LEU A 39 -16.41 -0.75 -2.85
N LEU A 40 -17.25 -0.32 -1.92
CA LEU A 40 -18.02 -1.22 -1.04
C LEU A 40 -18.96 -2.13 -1.85
N ASP A 41 -19.64 -1.58 -2.86
CA ASP A 41 -20.47 -2.36 -3.79
C ASP A 41 -19.66 -3.41 -4.54
N ASP A 42 -18.49 -3.04 -5.04
CA ASP A 42 -17.59 -3.96 -5.73
C ASP A 42 -17.03 -5.03 -4.78
N MET A 43 -16.68 -4.66 -3.56
CA MET A 43 -16.24 -5.60 -2.52
C MET A 43 -17.33 -6.63 -2.23
N ASP A 44 -18.56 -6.20 -2.04
CA ASP A 44 -19.70 -7.10 -1.71
C ASP A 44 -19.98 -8.08 -2.84
N ARG A 45 -19.97 -7.62 -4.09
CA ARG A 45 -20.14 -8.47 -5.28
C ARG A 45 -19.04 -9.51 -5.45
N ASN A 46 -17.84 -9.25 -4.92
CA ASN A 46 -16.65 -10.08 -5.12
C ASN A 46 -16.19 -10.83 -3.85
N GLY A 47 -16.95 -10.77 -2.76
CA GLY A 47 -16.66 -11.48 -1.51
C GLY A 47 -15.43 -10.94 -0.76
N VAL A 48 -15.20 -9.62 -0.86
CA VAL A 48 -14.18 -8.90 -0.09
C VAL A 48 -14.87 -8.21 1.09
N THR A 49 -14.43 -8.52 2.30
CA THR A 49 -15.10 -8.08 3.53
C THR A 49 -14.59 -6.75 4.04
N HIS A 50 -13.30 -6.47 3.90
CA HIS A 50 -12.66 -5.25 4.39
C HIS A 50 -11.61 -4.77 3.38
N ALA A 51 -11.29 -3.48 3.42
CA ALA A 51 -10.20 -2.92 2.64
C ALA A 51 -9.35 -1.93 3.44
N ALA A 52 -8.02 -2.00 3.23
CA ALA A 52 -7.12 -0.89 3.53
C ALA A 52 -7.07 0.02 2.30
N ILE A 53 -7.66 1.21 2.45
CA ILE A 53 -7.68 2.23 1.40
C ILE A 53 -6.43 3.09 1.50
N VAL A 54 -5.58 2.95 0.51
CA VAL A 54 -4.27 3.61 0.45
C VAL A 54 -4.40 4.91 -0.34
N GLN A 55 -3.85 6.00 0.20
CA GLN A 55 -3.85 7.28 -0.49
C GLN A 55 -3.23 7.19 -1.88
N ARG A 56 -3.95 7.70 -2.89
CA ARG A 56 -3.48 7.74 -4.27
C ARG A 56 -2.66 9.00 -4.54
N GLY A 57 -1.34 8.91 -4.32
CA GLY A 57 -0.43 10.05 -4.43
C GLY A 57 -0.45 10.73 -5.80
N SER A 58 -0.65 9.98 -6.91
CA SER A 58 -0.73 10.55 -8.26
C SER A 58 -1.97 11.44 -8.50
N ILE A 59 -2.98 11.37 -7.64
CA ILE A 59 -4.21 12.16 -7.75
C ILE A 59 -4.26 13.26 -6.69
N TYR A 60 -3.92 12.96 -5.43
CA TYR A 60 -4.11 13.86 -4.30
C TYR A 60 -2.78 14.24 -3.61
N GLY A 61 -1.63 13.79 -4.11
CA GLY A 61 -0.36 14.00 -3.43
C GLY A 61 -0.38 13.41 -2.03
N PHE A 62 -0.11 14.28 -1.05
CA PHE A 62 -0.09 13.95 0.36
C PHE A 62 -1.32 14.44 1.13
N ASP A 63 -2.36 14.93 0.44
CA ASP A 63 -3.67 15.20 1.06
C ASP A 63 -4.44 13.89 1.24
N ASN A 64 -4.48 13.40 2.47
CA ASN A 64 -5.12 12.14 2.83
C ASN A 64 -6.58 12.32 3.29
N SER A 65 -7.17 13.50 3.11
CA SER A 65 -8.51 13.81 3.63
C SER A 65 -9.54 12.80 3.16
N TYR A 66 -9.58 12.48 1.86
CA TYR A 66 -10.61 11.60 1.32
C TYR A 66 -10.54 10.16 1.85
N VAL A 67 -9.36 9.59 1.96
CA VAL A 67 -9.22 8.22 2.51
C VAL A 67 -9.54 8.18 4.01
N CYS A 68 -9.16 9.21 4.78
CA CYS A 68 -9.49 9.30 6.20
C CYS A 68 -10.98 9.49 6.44
N ASP A 69 -11.64 10.40 5.70
CA ASP A 69 -13.07 10.63 5.81
C ASP A 69 -13.88 9.41 5.39
N SER A 70 -13.46 8.70 4.34
CA SER A 70 -14.08 7.45 3.90
C SER A 70 -13.94 6.34 4.94
N ALA A 71 -12.76 6.15 5.53
CA ALA A 71 -12.57 5.18 6.60
C ALA A 71 -13.36 5.53 7.87
N CYS A 72 -13.47 6.82 8.19
CA CYS A 72 -14.29 7.29 9.29
C CYS A 72 -15.80 7.03 9.07
N ARG A 73 -16.27 7.18 7.81
CA ARG A 73 -17.68 6.92 7.43
C ARG A 73 -18.02 5.43 7.45
N TYR A 74 -17.07 4.55 7.13
CA TYR A 74 -17.27 3.10 7.05
C TYR A 74 -16.22 2.34 7.90
N PRO A 75 -16.15 2.59 9.22
CA PRO A 75 -15.04 2.13 10.08
C PRO A 75 -14.99 0.61 10.26
N ASP A 76 -16.10 -0.08 10.05
CA ASP A 76 -16.23 -1.54 10.09
C ASP A 76 -15.81 -2.21 8.77
N ARG A 77 -15.54 -1.45 7.71
CA ARG A 77 -15.22 -1.96 6.38
C ARG A 77 -13.91 -1.42 5.82
N LEU A 78 -13.60 -0.14 6.08
CA LEU A 78 -12.47 0.57 5.48
C LEU A 78 -11.47 1.04 6.55
N ALA A 79 -10.18 1.00 6.21
CA ALA A 79 -9.09 1.47 7.06
C ALA A 79 -8.13 2.33 6.24
N ALA A 80 -7.81 3.56 6.68
CA ALA A 80 -7.00 4.50 5.91
C ALA A 80 -5.50 4.26 6.10
N VAL A 81 -4.75 4.23 4.98
CA VAL A 81 -3.29 4.26 4.93
C VAL A 81 -2.86 5.54 4.23
N CYS A 82 -2.23 6.45 4.97
CA CYS A 82 -1.91 7.80 4.53
C CYS A 82 -0.52 7.91 3.90
N SER A 83 -0.40 8.61 2.78
CA SER A 83 0.91 8.97 2.20
C SER A 83 1.50 10.15 2.96
N ILE A 84 2.78 10.08 3.31
CA ILE A 84 3.50 11.12 4.05
C ILE A 84 4.57 11.77 3.17
N ASP A 85 4.57 13.10 3.13
CA ASP A 85 5.65 13.85 2.51
C ASP A 85 6.88 13.88 3.42
N THR A 86 7.83 13.02 3.11
CA THR A 86 9.08 12.91 3.85
C THR A 86 10.21 13.78 3.29
N SER A 87 9.91 14.64 2.32
CA SER A 87 10.83 15.69 1.85
C SER A 87 10.79 16.93 2.75
N LEU A 88 9.73 17.10 3.54
CA LEU A 88 9.49 18.25 4.39
C LEU A 88 9.81 17.95 5.86
N LYS A 89 10.33 18.97 6.57
CA LYS A 89 10.44 18.93 8.03
C LYS A 89 9.05 18.79 8.66
N GLY A 90 8.96 18.09 9.79
CA GLY A 90 7.68 17.86 10.46
C GLY A 90 6.90 16.66 9.94
N SER A 91 7.53 15.79 9.14
CA SER A 91 6.91 14.55 8.68
C SER A 91 6.47 13.63 9.82
N GLY A 92 7.23 13.60 10.93
CA GLY A 92 6.84 12.91 12.16
C GLY A 92 5.54 13.47 12.74
N ASP A 93 5.42 14.80 12.87
CA ASP A 93 4.18 15.46 13.33
C ASP A 93 3.00 15.16 12.40
N SER A 94 3.26 15.10 11.09
CA SER A 94 2.24 14.70 10.11
C SER A 94 1.76 13.27 10.35
N VAL A 95 2.65 12.33 10.68
CA VAL A 95 2.26 10.95 11.05
C VAL A 95 1.38 10.96 12.29
N PHE A 96 1.76 11.67 13.36
CA PHE A 96 0.93 11.78 14.56
C PHE A 96 -0.45 12.35 14.23
N TYR A 97 -0.52 13.42 13.45
CA TYR A 97 -1.79 14.04 13.05
C TYR A 97 -2.70 13.06 12.30
N TRP A 98 -2.21 12.43 11.22
CA TRP A 98 -3.04 11.53 10.43
C TRP A 98 -3.50 10.29 11.21
N VAL A 99 -2.69 9.81 12.15
CA VAL A 99 -3.03 8.63 12.95
C VAL A 99 -3.92 8.97 14.13
N GLN A 100 -3.54 9.94 14.96
CA GLN A 100 -4.23 10.22 16.22
C GLN A 100 -5.50 11.05 16.00
N GLU A 101 -5.45 12.05 15.12
CA GLU A 101 -6.58 12.95 14.91
C GLU A 101 -7.48 12.47 13.77
N ARG A 102 -6.91 11.89 12.68
CA ARG A 102 -7.65 11.51 11.49
C ARG A 102 -7.89 9.99 11.34
N GLY A 103 -7.36 9.19 12.26
CA GLY A 103 -7.68 7.76 12.37
C GLY A 103 -7.00 6.85 11.36
N ALA A 104 -5.91 7.30 10.70
CA ALA A 104 -5.11 6.43 9.86
C ALA A 104 -4.53 5.27 10.68
N VAL A 105 -4.41 4.09 10.05
CA VAL A 105 -3.93 2.86 10.67
C VAL A 105 -2.58 2.41 10.17
N GLY A 106 -2.03 3.16 9.23
CA GLY A 106 -0.72 2.96 8.64
C GLY A 106 -0.34 4.15 7.79
N ILE A 107 0.92 4.19 7.41
CA ILE A 107 1.44 5.20 6.49
C ILE A 107 2.09 4.57 5.27
N ARG A 108 2.26 5.36 4.21
CA ARG A 108 2.96 4.97 3.00
C ARG A 108 4.04 5.99 2.66
N LEU A 109 5.25 5.51 2.42
CA LEU A 109 6.39 6.29 1.94
C LEU A 109 6.67 5.94 0.48
N MET A 110 6.82 6.97 -0.36
CA MET A 110 7.11 6.81 -1.78
C MET A 110 7.76 8.07 -2.35
N GLU A 111 8.55 7.89 -3.40
CA GLU A 111 9.03 8.99 -4.22
C GLU A 111 7.93 9.39 -5.22
N LEU A 112 7.15 10.43 -4.91
CA LEU A 112 6.05 10.84 -5.77
C LEU A 112 6.55 11.46 -7.08
N VAL A 113 7.62 12.26 -7.00
CA VAL A 113 8.26 12.90 -8.15
C VAL A 113 9.68 12.35 -8.30
N PRO A 114 10.03 11.73 -9.44
CA PRO A 114 11.37 11.15 -9.65
C PRO A 114 12.48 12.19 -9.50
N GLY A 115 13.64 11.74 -8.96
CA GLY A 115 14.88 12.54 -8.91
C GLY A 115 15.33 12.95 -7.50
N ALA A 116 14.59 12.62 -6.46
CA ALA A 116 14.97 12.89 -5.08
C ALA A 116 15.99 11.87 -4.50
N GLY A 117 16.38 10.86 -5.29
CA GLY A 117 17.26 9.79 -4.81
C GLY A 117 16.60 8.96 -3.72
N THR A 118 17.26 8.84 -2.55
CA THR A 118 16.70 8.08 -1.41
C THR A 118 16.26 8.98 -0.25
N ILE A 119 16.29 10.30 -0.40
CA ILE A 119 15.95 11.25 0.67
C ILE A 119 14.55 11.01 1.22
N TRP A 120 13.59 10.65 0.35
CA TRP A 120 12.23 10.31 0.73
C TRP A 120 12.15 9.07 1.65
N LEU A 121 13.18 8.24 1.68
CA LEU A 121 13.23 6.99 2.44
C LEU A 121 14.12 7.08 3.67
N ASP A 122 15.34 7.66 3.55
CA ASP A 122 16.39 7.68 4.59
C ASP A 122 16.91 9.09 4.94
N GLY A 123 16.31 10.15 4.40
CA GLY A 123 16.60 11.52 4.83
C GLY A 123 16.13 11.79 6.27
N SER A 124 16.62 12.88 6.88
CA SER A 124 16.27 13.20 8.28
C SER A 124 14.77 13.27 8.52
N ALA A 125 14.04 13.95 7.64
CA ALA A 125 12.58 14.01 7.74
C ALA A 125 11.93 12.63 7.56
N ALA A 126 12.43 11.77 6.67
CA ALA A 126 11.94 10.41 6.56
C ALA A 126 12.17 9.60 7.84
N LEU A 127 13.34 9.75 8.47
CA LEU A 127 13.64 9.08 9.75
C LEU A 127 12.72 9.54 10.88
N ASP A 128 12.28 10.81 10.89
CA ASP A 128 11.26 11.30 11.84
C ASP A 128 9.91 10.58 11.61
N ALA A 129 9.50 10.36 10.36
CA ALA A 129 8.29 9.61 10.05
C ALA A 129 8.39 8.12 10.46
N TRP A 130 9.55 7.49 10.24
CA TRP A 130 9.80 6.12 10.70
C TRP A 130 9.73 6.01 12.23
N ALA A 131 10.33 6.98 12.94
CA ALA A 131 10.31 7.02 14.41
C ALA A 131 8.88 7.18 14.93
N ALA A 132 8.11 8.10 14.37
CA ALA A 132 6.70 8.31 14.74
C ALA A 132 5.84 7.07 14.49
N ALA A 133 6.03 6.40 13.36
CA ALA A 133 5.33 5.14 13.07
C ALA A 133 5.70 4.02 14.04
N ALA A 134 6.97 3.94 14.45
CA ALA A 134 7.45 2.97 15.43
C ALA A 134 6.86 3.24 16.83
N GLU A 135 6.78 4.50 17.23
CA GLU A 135 6.17 4.92 18.50
C GLU A 135 4.67 4.58 18.54
N LEU A 136 3.97 4.84 17.43
CA LEU A 136 2.53 4.56 17.31
C LEU A 136 2.23 3.06 17.08
N GLY A 137 3.24 2.26 16.77
CA GLY A 137 3.08 0.82 16.49
C GLY A 137 2.24 0.54 15.24
N ILE A 138 2.29 1.42 14.24
CA ILE A 138 1.56 1.29 12.97
C ILE A 138 2.46 0.77 11.85
N PRO A 139 1.94 0.04 10.85
CA PRO A 139 2.72 -0.41 9.71
C PRO A 139 3.12 0.74 8.78
N VAL A 140 4.30 0.62 8.18
CA VAL A 140 4.79 1.50 7.12
C VAL A 140 4.81 0.75 5.80
N CYS A 141 4.00 1.18 4.84
CA CYS A 141 4.08 0.72 3.46
C CYS A 141 5.20 1.47 2.74
N VAL A 142 6.01 0.76 1.98
CA VAL A 142 7.07 1.36 1.16
C VAL A 142 6.83 0.99 -0.30
N HIS A 143 6.70 2.01 -1.14
CA HIS A 143 6.51 1.82 -2.57
C HIS A 143 7.78 2.17 -3.33
N PHE A 144 8.30 1.20 -4.06
CA PHE A 144 9.40 1.39 -4.99
C PHE A 144 8.89 1.45 -6.43
N PHE A 145 9.53 2.30 -7.21
CA PHE A 145 9.41 2.30 -8.67
C PHE A 145 10.65 1.65 -9.30
N PRO A 146 10.60 1.22 -10.57
CA PRO A 146 11.76 0.61 -11.22
C PRO A 146 13.03 1.47 -11.15
N TRP A 147 12.90 2.79 -11.21
CA TRP A 147 14.04 3.72 -11.22
C TRP A 147 14.72 3.90 -9.85
N ASN A 148 14.01 3.72 -8.74
CA ASN A 148 14.56 3.90 -7.39
C ASN A 148 14.69 2.59 -6.59
N ARG A 149 14.27 1.46 -7.18
CA ARG A 149 14.21 0.16 -6.50
C ARG A 149 15.56 -0.27 -5.92
N ILE A 150 16.62 -0.25 -6.71
CA ILE A 150 17.95 -0.74 -6.27
C ILE A 150 18.46 0.08 -5.10
N ALA A 151 18.48 1.40 -5.25
CA ALA A 151 18.93 2.29 -4.18
C ALA A 151 18.04 2.17 -2.94
N GLY A 152 16.72 2.16 -3.12
CA GLY A 152 15.75 2.09 -2.04
C GLY A 152 15.83 0.79 -1.24
N LEU A 153 15.84 -0.39 -1.88
CA LEU A 153 15.96 -1.67 -1.19
C LEU A 153 17.30 -1.79 -0.43
N THR A 154 18.37 -1.26 -1.00
CA THR A 154 19.68 -1.21 -0.32
C THR A 154 19.59 -0.39 0.98
N ARG A 155 18.92 0.76 0.96
CA ARG A 155 18.75 1.63 2.13
C ARG A 155 17.76 1.07 3.14
N LEU A 156 16.70 0.42 2.68
CA LEU A 156 15.67 -0.15 3.54
C LEU A 156 16.26 -1.13 4.57
N SER A 157 17.26 -1.92 4.22
CA SER A 157 17.93 -2.83 5.16
C SER A 157 18.58 -2.12 6.36
N ALA A 158 19.08 -0.91 6.16
CA ALA A 158 19.64 -0.11 7.28
C ALA A 158 18.52 0.44 8.18
N ILE A 159 17.42 0.87 7.60
CA ILE A 159 16.23 1.35 8.33
C ILE A 159 15.64 0.21 9.17
N LEU A 160 15.49 -0.97 8.61
CA LEU A 160 14.96 -2.14 9.33
C LEU A 160 15.84 -2.53 10.53
N LYS A 161 17.15 -2.34 10.45
CA LYS A 161 18.05 -2.53 11.60
C LYS A 161 17.85 -1.46 12.68
N ALA A 162 17.55 -0.23 12.28
CA ALA A 162 17.27 0.87 13.22
C ALA A 162 15.90 0.73 13.90
N PHE A 163 14.92 0.15 13.20
CA PHE A 163 13.54 -0.02 13.68
C PHE A 163 13.10 -1.51 13.66
N PRO A 164 13.74 -2.40 14.43
CA PRO A 164 13.59 -3.85 14.30
C PRO A 164 12.20 -4.40 14.68
N LYS A 165 11.38 -3.63 15.38
CA LYS A 165 10.02 -4.02 15.80
C LYS A 165 8.92 -3.49 14.88
N LEU A 166 9.28 -2.66 13.90
CA LEU A 166 8.31 -2.04 13.01
C LEU A 166 7.83 -3.02 11.94
N ASN A 167 6.51 -3.04 11.71
CA ASN A 167 5.96 -3.75 10.58
C ASN A 167 6.14 -2.91 9.31
N VAL A 168 6.81 -3.47 8.33
CA VAL A 168 7.07 -2.81 7.04
C VAL A 168 6.44 -3.64 5.92
N VAL A 169 5.59 -3.00 5.14
CA VAL A 169 4.91 -3.63 3.99
C VAL A 169 5.58 -3.13 2.71
N VAL A 170 6.23 -4.01 1.99
CA VAL A 170 6.83 -3.69 0.69
C VAL A 170 5.77 -3.88 -0.40
N ASP A 171 5.31 -2.76 -0.96
CA ASP A 171 4.26 -2.75 -1.98
C ASP A 171 4.72 -3.39 -3.29
N HIS A 172 3.80 -4.05 -4.01
CA HIS A 172 3.97 -4.60 -5.35
C HIS A 172 5.20 -5.51 -5.51
N LEU A 173 5.47 -6.33 -4.47
CA LEU A 173 6.65 -7.22 -4.41
C LEU A 173 7.98 -6.47 -4.62
N GLY A 174 8.07 -5.22 -4.14
CA GLY A 174 9.27 -4.40 -4.27
C GLY A 174 9.61 -4.05 -5.71
N ALA A 175 8.61 -3.84 -6.56
CA ALA A 175 8.73 -3.49 -7.97
C ALA A 175 9.61 -4.47 -8.79
N ILE A 176 9.50 -5.79 -8.51
CA ILE A 176 10.13 -6.80 -9.37
C ILE A 176 9.65 -6.65 -10.81
N SER A 177 10.52 -6.95 -11.77
CA SER A 177 10.19 -6.80 -13.19
C SER A 177 9.07 -7.76 -13.63
N GLY A 178 9.05 -8.97 -13.07
CA GLY A 178 8.18 -10.07 -13.49
C GLY A 178 8.47 -10.60 -14.88
N ASN A 179 9.53 -10.10 -15.54
CA ASN A 179 9.89 -10.46 -16.90
C ASN A 179 10.96 -11.55 -16.97
N ASP A 180 11.57 -11.88 -15.83
CA ASP A 180 12.60 -12.92 -15.79
C ASP A 180 11.95 -14.30 -15.77
N GLU A 181 12.67 -15.27 -16.35
CA GLU A 181 12.20 -16.64 -16.41
C GLU A 181 12.13 -17.30 -15.02
N PRO A 182 11.33 -18.37 -14.88
CA PRO A 182 11.37 -19.21 -13.69
C PRO A 182 12.80 -19.72 -13.42
N PRO A 183 13.17 -19.91 -12.15
CA PRO A 183 12.31 -19.81 -10.93
C PRO A 183 12.31 -18.42 -10.28
N HIS A 184 13.11 -17.48 -10.76
CA HIS A 184 13.36 -16.24 -10.01
C HIS A 184 12.35 -15.13 -10.28
N PHE A 185 11.74 -15.03 -11.47
CA PHE A 185 10.71 -14.02 -11.81
C PHE A 185 11.07 -12.56 -11.48
N GLY A 186 12.36 -12.22 -11.42
CA GLY A 186 12.85 -10.91 -10.98
C GLY A 186 12.99 -10.76 -9.46
N VAL A 187 12.79 -11.82 -8.70
CA VAL A 187 13.20 -11.88 -7.29
C VAL A 187 14.72 -11.98 -7.26
N ASP A 188 15.36 -11.02 -6.63
CA ASP A 188 16.81 -10.90 -6.58
C ASP A 188 17.33 -10.82 -5.14
N ALA A 189 18.64 -10.87 -4.98
CA ALA A 189 19.27 -10.79 -3.68
C ALA A 189 18.89 -9.52 -2.87
N LEU A 190 18.54 -8.41 -3.53
CA LEU A 190 18.11 -7.20 -2.82
C LEU A 190 16.79 -7.42 -2.10
N LEU A 191 15.85 -8.13 -2.73
CA LEU A 191 14.57 -8.48 -2.10
C LEU A 191 14.77 -9.59 -1.07
N GLU A 192 15.54 -10.64 -1.40
CA GLU A 192 15.82 -11.77 -0.52
C GLU A 192 16.51 -11.35 0.78
N ASN A 193 17.39 -10.33 0.72
CA ASN A 193 18.06 -9.76 1.90
C ASN A 193 17.10 -9.11 2.91
N LEU A 194 15.84 -8.93 2.57
CA LEU A 194 14.80 -8.48 3.51
C LEU A 194 14.19 -9.65 4.30
N ALA A 195 14.35 -10.89 3.87
CA ALA A 195 13.73 -12.06 4.51
C ALA A 195 14.13 -12.28 5.98
N PRO A 196 15.38 -11.98 6.43
CA PRO A 196 15.77 -12.09 7.84
C PRO A 196 15.02 -11.11 8.77
N PHE A 197 14.40 -10.06 8.24
CA PHE A 197 13.66 -9.10 9.05
C PHE A 197 12.21 -9.59 9.22
N GLU A 198 11.87 -10.10 10.39
CA GLU A 198 10.55 -10.71 10.68
C GLU A 198 9.37 -9.74 10.47
N GLY A 199 9.57 -8.43 10.70
CA GLY A 199 8.58 -7.37 10.48
C GLY A 199 8.29 -7.06 9.02
N VAL A 200 9.05 -7.61 8.06
CA VAL A 200 8.86 -7.35 6.64
C VAL A 200 7.77 -8.26 6.06
N THR A 201 6.81 -7.65 5.40
CA THR A 201 5.72 -8.31 4.68
C THR A 201 5.70 -7.85 3.22
N LEU A 202 5.49 -8.74 2.27
CA LEU A 202 5.41 -8.44 0.85
C LEU A 202 3.95 -8.36 0.39
N LYS A 203 3.58 -7.27 -0.27
CA LYS A 203 2.26 -7.10 -0.85
C LYS A 203 2.29 -7.46 -2.33
N PHE A 204 1.53 -8.49 -2.71
CA PHE A 204 1.31 -8.82 -4.12
C PHE A 204 0.01 -8.20 -4.62
N THR A 205 0.08 -7.55 -5.77
CA THR A 205 -1.03 -6.79 -6.34
C THR A 205 -1.25 -7.15 -7.81
N THR A 206 -2.24 -6.54 -8.40
CA THR A 206 -2.55 -6.73 -9.82
C THR A 206 -1.37 -6.38 -10.73
N ILE A 207 -0.48 -5.45 -10.35
CA ILE A 207 0.68 -5.07 -11.19
C ILE A 207 1.57 -6.28 -11.52
N PRO A 208 2.23 -6.96 -10.56
CA PRO A 208 3.06 -8.12 -10.88
C PRO A 208 2.23 -9.31 -11.40
N LEU A 209 1.04 -9.54 -10.83
CA LEU A 209 0.20 -10.66 -11.25
C LEU A 209 -0.33 -10.50 -12.68
N GLY A 210 -0.76 -9.31 -13.07
CA GLY A 210 -1.27 -9.02 -14.41
C GLY A 210 -0.21 -9.18 -15.49
N ARG A 211 1.04 -8.82 -15.21
CA ARG A 211 2.16 -9.04 -16.14
C ARG A 211 2.38 -10.52 -16.41
N LEU A 212 2.43 -11.35 -15.37
CA LEU A 212 2.61 -12.80 -15.50
C LEU A 212 1.40 -13.45 -16.20
N TYR A 213 0.19 -13.02 -15.87
CA TYR A 213 -1.01 -13.52 -16.54
C TYR A 213 -0.98 -13.21 -18.03
N THR A 214 -0.62 -11.99 -18.42
CA THR A 214 -0.55 -11.56 -19.81
C THR A 214 0.56 -12.29 -20.59
N SER A 215 1.66 -12.64 -19.93
CA SER A 215 2.76 -13.40 -20.55
C SER A 215 2.47 -14.90 -20.67
N GLY A 216 1.35 -15.40 -20.11
CA GLY A 216 1.02 -16.83 -20.10
C GLY A 216 1.82 -17.67 -19.09
N ILE A 217 2.64 -17.06 -18.25
CA ILE A 217 3.47 -17.76 -17.24
C ILE A 217 2.55 -18.01 -16.05
N GLY A 218 1.66 -18.06 -15.61
CA GLY A 218 0.91 -18.22 -14.36
C GLY A 218 1.57 -17.57 -13.14
N CYS A 219 0.76 -17.14 -12.21
CA CYS A 219 1.23 -16.40 -11.03
C CYS A 219 1.67 -17.32 -9.87
N GLN A 220 1.19 -18.57 -9.85
CA GLN A 220 1.41 -19.51 -8.75
C GLN A 220 2.89 -19.81 -8.47
N PRO A 221 3.76 -20.03 -9.48
CA PRO A 221 5.18 -20.31 -9.25
C PRO A 221 5.90 -19.11 -8.59
N LEU A 222 5.62 -17.88 -9.00
CA LEU A 222 6.19 -16.69 -8.36
C LEU A 222 5.78 -16.60 -6.89
N LEU A 223 4.48 -16.71 -6.60
CA LEU A 223 4.01 -16.60 -5.21
C LEU A 223 4.54 -17.75 -4.35
N ARG A 224 4.68 -18.98 -4.90
CA ARG A 224 5.30 -20.09 -4.18
C ARG A 224 6.77 -19.80 -3.88
N HIS A 225 7.54 -19.34 -4.86
CA HIS A 225 8.93 -18.98 -4.67
C HIS A 225 9.11 -17.91 -3.57
N ILE A 226 8.29 -16.86 -3.58
CA ILE A 226 8.31 -15.84 -2.52
C ILE A 226 7.89 -16.43 -1.17
N ALA A 227 6.89 -17.30 -1.14
CA ALA A 227 6.45 -17.96 0.09
C ALA A 227 7.51 -18.89 0.69
N ASP A 228 8.33 -19.52 -0.14
CA ASP A 228 9.45 -20.34 0.32
C ASP A 228 10.56 -19.51 0.98
N ILE A 229 10.71 -18.23 0.58
CA ILE A 229 11.70 -17.31 1.13
C ILE A 229 11.17 -16.59 2.39
N PHE A 230 9.94 -16.05 2.32
CA PHE A 230 9.38 -15.18 3.37
C PHE A 230 8.37 -15.90 4.27
N GLY A 231 7.76 -16.99 3.81
CA GLY A 231 6.61 -17.61 4.45
C GLY A 231 5.29 -16.94 4.06
N VAL A 232 4.22 -17.73 3.96
CA VAL A 232 2.88 -17.27 3.57
C VAL A 232 2.31 -16.19 4.52
N GLN A 233 2.68 -16.26 5.80
CA GLN A 233 2.25 -15.31 6.84
C GLN A 233 2.86 -13.92 6.69
N ARG A 234 3.83 -13.76 5.78
CA ARG A 234 4.45 -12.46 5.45
C ARG A 234 4.16 -12.03 4.02
N MET A 235 3.02 -12.45 3.50
CA MET A 235 2.50 -12.03 2.20
C MET A 235 1.04 -11.62 2.36
N LEU A 236 0.60 -10.62 1.60
CA LEU A 236 -0.79 -10.16 1.58
C LEU A 236 -1.17 -9.64 0.20
N TRP A 237 -2.45 -9.84 -0.13
CA TRP A 237 -3.03 -9.37 -1.37
C TRP A 237 -3.54 -7.93 -1.29
N GLY A 238 -3.47 -7.19 -2.42
CA GLY A 238 -4.16 -5.93 -2.66
C GLY A 238 -4.56 -5.80 -4.13
N SER A 239 -5.72 -5.18 -4.39
CA SER A 239 -6.25 -5.03 -5.75
C SER A 239 -5.44 -4.04 -6.58
N ASP A 240 -5.02 -2.94 -5.97
CA ASP A 240 -4.49 -1.77 -6.65
C ASP A 240 -5.51 -1.13 -7.63
N ILE A 241 -6.82 -1.25 -7.28
CA ILE A 241 -7.91 -0.69 -8.09
C ILE A 241 -7.69 0.80 -8.34
N THR A 242 -8.08 1.28 -9.48
CA THR A 242 -7.89 2.61 -10.06
C THR A 242 -6.46 2.94 -10.50
N GLN A 243 -5.44 2.29 -9.96
CA GLN A 243 -4.06 2.41 -10.44
C GLN A 243 -3.73 1.35 -11.48
N SER A 244 -4.17 0.11 -11.24
CA SER A 244 -4.05 -0.99 -12.19
C SER A 244 -5.25 -1.04 -13.16
N PRO A 245 -5.04 -1.44 -14.43
CA PRO A 245 -6.14 -1.59 -15.38
C PRO A 245 -7.01 -2.81 -15.07
N GLY A 246 -8.29 -2.71 -15.40
CA GLY A 246 -9.26 -3.80 -15.26
C GLY A 246 -10.31 -3.54 -14.18
N SER A 247 -11.31 -4.42 -14.11
CA SER A 247 -12.37 -4.35 -13.11
C SER A 247 -11.94 -4.97 -11.78
N TYR A 248 -12.59 -4.57 -10.70
CA TYR A 248 -12.36 -5.16 -9.39
C TYR A 248 -12.63 -6.69 -9.38
N ALA A 249 -13.64 -7.13 -10.13
CA ALA A 249 -13.94 -8.55 -10.32
C ALA A 249 -12.77 -9.31 -10.97
N HIS A 250 -12.13 -8.72 -11.98
CA HIS A 250 -10.93 -9.30 -12.60
C HIS A 250 -9.77 -9.40 -11.62
N MET A 251 -9.54 -8.36 -10.82
CA MET A 251 -8.44 -8.33 -9.82
C MET A 251 -8.63 -9.39 -8.74
N THR A 252 -9.84 -9.56 -8.24
CA THR A 252 -10.17 -10.61 -7.24
C THR A 252 -10.07 -12.02 -7.83
N LEU A 253 -10.49 -12.22 -9.08
CA LEU A 253 -10.32 -13.48 -9.80
C LEU A 253 -8.84 -13.84 -9.97
N LEU A 254 -8.04 -12.88 -10.42
CA LEU A 254 -6.59 -13.05 -10.61
C LEU A 254 -5.90 -13.42 -9.28
N ALA A 255 -6.29 -12.76 -8.18
CA ALA A 255 -5.79 -13.09 -6.85
C ALA A 255 -6.11 -14.53 -6.44
N ARG A 256 -7.37 -14.97 -6.62
CA ARG A 256 -7.79 -16.35 -6.31
C ARG A 256 -7.04 -17.37 -7.17
N GLN A 257 -6.85 -17.09 -8.44
CA GLN A 257 -6.06 -17.94 -9.34
C GLN A 257 -4.59 -18.00 -8.91
N ALA A 258 -4.00 -16.86 -8.52
CA ALA A 258 -2.61 -16.78 -8.10
C ALA A 258 -2.30 -17.63 -6.85
N VAL A 259 -3.26 -17.78 -5.94
CA VAL A 259 -3.09 -18.60 -4.73
C VAL A 259 -3.66 -20.01 -4.83
N SER A 260 -4.24 -20.41 -5.97
CA SER A 260 -4.99 -21.66 -6.11
C SER A 260 -4.14 -22.93 -5.89
N ALA A 261 -2.83 -22.86 -6.08
CA ALA A 261 -1.91 -23.96 -5.82
C ALA A 261 -1.47 -24.09 -4.34
N PHE A 262 -1.91 -23.18 -3.48
CA PHE A 262 -1.64 -23.22 -2.05
C PHE A 262 -2.70 -24.04 -1.31
N LYS A 263 -2.38 -24.56 -0.13
CA LYS A 263 -3.36 -25.23 0.73
C LYS A 263 -4.46 -24.23 1.17
N PRO A 264 -5.69 -24.68 1.46
CA PRO A 264 -6.76 -23.77 1.87
C PRO A 264 -6.40 -22.82 3.00
N SER A 265 -5.70 -23.30 4.04
CA SER A 265 -5.24 -22.44 5.15
C SER A 265 -4.19 -21.43 4.74
N GLU A 266 -3.33 -21.74 3.76
CA GLU A 266 -2.37 -20.80 3.19
C GLU A 266 -3.07 -19.76 2.30
N GLN A 267 -4.10 -20.17 1.54
CA GLN A 267 -4.93 -19.24 0.76
C GLN A 267 -5.64 -18.22 1.65
N ASP A 268 -6.23 -18.68 2.77
CA ASP A 268 -6.87 -17.82 3.75
C ASP A 268 -5.87 -16.82 4.36
N GLU A 269 -4.65 -17.28 4.63
CA GLU A 269 -3.58 -16.44 5.15
C GLU A 269 -3.17 -15.35 4.14
N LEU A 270 -2.91 -15.72 2.89
CA LEU A 270 -2.52 -14.82 1.80
C LEU A 270 -3.60 -13.79 1.44
N LEU A 271 -4.87 -14.21 1.48
CA LEU A 271 -6.00 -13.38 1.06
C LEU A 271 -6.69 -12.63 2.20
N ALA A 272 -6.37 -12.92 3.47
CA ALA A 272 -7.03 -12.26 4.60
C ALA A 272 -6.20 -12.25 5.90
N GLY A 273 -5.54 -13.34 6.27
CA GLY A 273 -4.92 -13.51 7.59
C GLY A 273 -3.88 -12.43 7.90
N THR A 274 -2.91 -12.26 7.00
CA THR A 274 -1.85 -11.24 7.13
C THR A 274 -2.43 -9.83 7.18
N SER A 275 -3.38 -9.50 6.30
CA SER A 275 -4.05 -8.19 6.31
C SER A 275 -4.80 -7.93 7.63
N ARG A 276 -5.45 -8.95 8.18
CA ARG A 276 -6.15 -8.86 9.47
C ARG A 276 -5.19 -8.60 10.63
N ARG A 277 -4.00 -9.20 10.62
CA ARG A 277 -2.99 -8.91 11.66
C ARG A 277 -2.46 -7.47 11.60
N LEU A 278 -2.25 -6.94 10.40
CA LEU A 278 -1.71 -5.61 10.21
C LEU A 278 -2.74 -4.50 10.48
N TYR A 279 -3.97 -4.67 10.01
CA TYR A 279 -4.98 -3.61 9.98
C TYR A 279 -6.24 -3.91 10.80
N GLY A 280 -6.41 -5.13 11.29
CA GLY A 280 -7.67 -5.61 11.88
C GLY A 280 -8.13 -4.87 13.13
N LYS A 281 -7.22 -4.23 13.86
CA LYS A 281 -7.59 -3.39 15.00
C LYS A 281 -8.48 -2.20 14.60
N ALA A 282 -8.32 -1.69 13.38
CA ALA A 282 -9.11 -0.59 12.86
C ALA A 282 -10.59 -0.96 12.71
N TRP A 283 -10.85 -2.14 12.17
CA TRP A 283 -12.22 -2.62 11.91
C TRP A 283 -12.99 -3.07 13.15
N LEU A 284 -12.31 -3.12 14.30
CA LEU A 284 -12.90 -3.40 15.61
C LEU A 284 -13.08 -2.13 16.46
N ALA A 285 -12.53 -1.01 16.00
CA ALA A 285 -12.62 0.25 16.73
C ALA A 285 -14.03 0.85 16.61
N PRO A 286 -14.55 1.52 17.66
CA PRO A 286 -15.79 2.26 17.53
C PRO A 286 -15.65 3.38 16.52
N ALA A 287 -16.75 3.70 15.82
CA ALA A 287 -16.79 4.79 14.86
C ALA A 287 -16.29 6.10 15.50
N ARG A 288 -15.33 6.75 14.84
CA ARG A 288 -14.82 8.06 15.23
C ARG A 288 -15.61 9.15 14.50
N GLN A 289 -15.82 10.29 15.13
CA GLN A 289 -16.26 11.47 14.39
C GLN A 289 -15.06 12.07 13.63
N PRO A 290 -15.22 12.46 12.35
CA PRO A 290 -14.15 13.11 11.62
C PRO A 290 -13.76 14.40 12.34
N ALA A 291 -12.48 14.55 12.65
CA ALA A 291 -11.97 15.82 13.16
C ALA A 291 -12.10 16.90 12.06
N PRO A 292 -12.43 18.14 12.40
CA PRO A 292 -12.50 19.22 11.41
C PRO A 292 -11.14 19.40 10.74
N LYS A 293 -11.15 19.70 9.43
CA LYS A 293 -9.93 20.06 8.69
C LYS A 293 -9.28 21.28 9.37
N ARG A 294 -7.97 21.24 9.60
CA ARG A 294 -7.25 22.44 10.06
C ARG A 294 -7.21 23.47 8.93
N PRO A 295 -7.36 24.77 9.22
CA PRO A 295 -7.34 25.83 8.19
C PRO A 295 -6.08 25.88 7.33
N ASP A 296 -4.99 25.36 7.82
CA ASP A 296 -3.63 25.39 7.27
C ASP A 296 -3.26 24.11 6.51
N GLU A 297 -4.16 23.15 6.32
CA GLU A 297 -3.94 21.89 5.60
C GLU A 297 -3.74 22.04 4.07
N ARG A 298 -3.64 23.24 3.58
CA ARG A 298 -3.08 23.47 2.24
C ARG A 298 -1.58 23.30 2.32
N PHE A 299 -1.11 22.06 2.13
CA PHE A 299 0.31 21.84 1.91
C PHE A 299 0.75 22.77 0.76
N PRO A 300 1.84 23.54 0.91
CA PRO A 300 2.32 24.39 -0.17
C PRO A 300 2.56 23.53 -1.41
N ALA A 301 2.09 24.03 -2.54
CA ALA A 301 2.21 23.43 -3.86
C ALA A 301 3.67 23.30 -4.32
#